data_c179000f77f7bb6582a9eb8d2ea1c631
#
_entry.id   c179000f77f7bb6582a9eb8d2ea1c631
#
_cell.length_a   1.000
_cell.length_b   1.000
_cell.length_c   1.000
_cell.angle_alpha   90.00
_cell.angle_beta   90.00
_cell.angle_gamma   90.00
#
_symmetry.space_group_name_H-M   'P 1'
#
loop_
_entity.id
_entity.type
_entity.pdbx_description
1 polymer ?
#
loop_
_entity_poly.entity_id
_entity_poly.type
_entity_poly.pdbx_seq_one_letter_code
_entity_poly.pdbx_strand_id
1 'polypeptide(L)'
;MSIIKNRRHFLHALGVGAISSFSSPSVLSQTRKEIYIAGKRVKTVDIHAHASIKEVENVINGTPLERRIGGPRLLEPSRLDLMNEWGIDVSVISANQYWWYRADYDLARDIIRVQDEGFARWVERYPDRFVALTSVALQFPELAAEQLEYAVKTLGFKGASIGGHVEGEVPASEKYDPFWAKAEELDVPVFMHPANAVNIVKEGGLDFSGDLGNIVGNRVETGFLLSRFILDGTFDR
;
A
#
# COMPACT_ATOMS: atom_id res chain seq x y z
N MET A 1 48.98 46.88 -39.35
CA MET A 1 48.16 46.82 -40.58
C MET A 1 47.16 45.64 -40.38
N SER A 2 45.98 46.00 -40.04
CA SER A 2 44.67 45.55 -40.46
C SER A 2 44.54 44.11 -40.95
N ILE A 3 43.83 43.25 -40.23
CA ILE A 3 42.82 42.38 -40.84
C ILE A 3 41.73 42.15 -39.77
N ILE A 4 40.75 43.04 -39.78
CA ILE A 4 39.39 42.74 -39.32
C ILE A 4 38.67 42.27 -40.57
N LYS A 5 38.35 41.00 -40.68
CA LYS A 5 37.38 40.55 -41.69
C LYS A 5 36.48 39.45 -41.11
N ASN A 6 35.26 39.87 -40.96
CA ASN A 6 34.00 39.12 -41.10
C ASN A 6 33.59 38.10 -40.04
N ARG A 7 33.14 38.64 -38.93
CA ARG A 7 32.19 37.93 -38.06
C ARG A 7 30.82 37.62 -38.69
N ARG A 8 30.53 38.20 -39.84
CA ARG A 8 29.23 38.02 -40.53
C ARG A 8 29.10 36.74 -41.35
N HIS A 9 30.19 36.11 -41.78
CA HIS A 9 30.14 34.86 -42.53
C HIS A 9 30.18 33.59 -41.69
N PHE A 10 30.48 33.69 -40.41
CA PHE A 10 30.44 32.54 -39.49
C PHE A 10 29.00 32.18 -39.02
N LEU A 11 28.08 33.15 -39.09
CA LEU A 11 26.70 32.94 -38.67
C LEU A 11 25.78 32.42 -39.78
N HIS A 12 26.24 32.36 -41.05
CA HIS A 12 25.45 31.81 -42.17
C HIS A 12 25.78 30.33 -42.47
N ALA A 13 26.80 29.74 -41.85
CA ALA A 13 27.17 28.33 -42.09
C ALA A 13 26.57 27.36 -41.03
N LEU A 14 25.83 27.84 -40.05
CA LEU A 14 25.18 27.04 -39.03
C LEU A 14 23.64 26.92 -39.22
N GLY A 15 23.14 27.29 -40.39
CA GLY A 15 21.69 27.38 -40.66
C GLY A 15 21.09 26.20 -41.40
N VAL A 16 21.78 25.07 -41.59
CA VAL A 16 21.20 23.85 -42.18
C VAL A 16 21.69 22.64 -41.39
N GLY A 17 21.41 22.65 -40.11
CA GLY A 17 21.43 21.48 -39.22
C GLY A 17 20.01 20.95 -39.17
N ALA A 18 19.79 19.74 -39.67
CA ALA A 18 18.55 19.03 -39.63
C ALA A 18 17.94 19.12 -38.22
N ILE A 19 16.80 19.76 -38.10
CA ILE A 19 15.89 19.57 -36.97
C ILE A 19 15.38 18.13 -37.13
N SER A 20 16.13 17.17 -36.61
CA SER A 20 15.59 15.88 -36.26
C SER A 20 14.59 16.17 -35.17
N SER A 21 13.34 16.29 -35.53
CA SER A 21 12.24 16.20 -34.62
C SER A 21 12.35 14.85 -33.91
N PHE A 22 13.06 14.81 -32.79
CA PHE A 22 12.82 13.79 -31.80
C PHE A 22 11.38 14.02 -31.34
N SER A 23 10.44 13.44 -32.08
CA SER A 23 9.14 13.10 -31.53
C SER A 23 9.42 12.12 -30.41
N SER A 24 9.66 12.64 -29.21
CA SER A 24 9.44 11.84 -28.03
C SER A 24 8.06 11.22 -28.22
N PRO A 25 7.90 9.88 -28.14
CA PRO A 25 6.58 9.33 -28.10
C PRO A 25 5.89 10.06 -26.94
N SER A 26 4.93 10.92 -27.29
CA SER A 26 3.97 11.39 -26.29
C SER A 26 3.36 10.10 -25.75
N VAL A 27 3.79 9.69 -24.56
CA VAL A 27 3.01 8.78 -23.76
C VAL A 27 1.68 9.50 -23.66
N LEU A 28 0.72 9.06 -24.47
CA LEU A 28 -0.67 9.49 -24.36
C LEU A 28 -1.04 9.12 -22.93
N SER A 29 -0.95 10.08 -22.02
CA SER A 29 -1.52 9.96 -20.69
C SER A 29 -2.97 9.59 -20.94
N GLN A 30 -3.32 8.33 -20.65
CA GLN A 30 -4.70 7.91 -20.76
C GLN A 30 -5.51 8.90 -19.95
N THR A 31 -6.45 9.58 -20.61
CA THR A 31 -7.34 10.52 -19.93
C THR A 31 -8.08 9.74 -18.84
N ARG A 32 -7.96 10.22 -17.60
CA ARG A 32 -8.64 9.59 -16.47
C ARG A 32 -10.13 9.48 -16.76
N LYS A 33 -10.69 8.29 -16.66
CA LYS A 33 -12.12 8.07 -16.70
C LYS A 33 -12.76 8.76 -15.49
N GLU A 34 -13.67 9.67 -15.73
CA GLU A 34 -14.42 10.36 -14.68
C GLU A 34 -15.75 9.67 -14.40
N ILE A 35 -16.10 9.57 -13.13
CA ILE A 35 -17.35 8.96 -12.69
C ILE A 35 -18.35 10.06 -12.31
N TYR A 36 -19.57 9.94 -12.84
CA TYR A 36 -20.66 10.86 -12.58
C TYR A 36 -21.87 10.14 -12.00
N ILE A 37 -22.47 10.70 -10.96
CA ILE A 37 -23.75 10.24 -10.38
C ILE A 37 -24.72 11.41 -10.42
N ALA A 38 -25.88 11.19 -11.04
CA ALA A 38 -26.90 12.22 -11.25
C ALA A 38 -26.32 13.54 -11.85
N GLY A 39 -25.42 13.42 -12.83
CA GLY A 39 -24.78 14.53 -13.53
C GLY A 39 -23.68 15.26 -12.73
N LYS A 40 -23.36 14.83 -11.51
CA LYS A 40 -22.29 15.41 -10.70
C LYS A 40 -21.07 14.50 -10.71
N ARG A 41 -19.87 15.08 -10.92
CA ARG A 41 -18.60 14.38 -10.79
C ARG A 41 -18.43 13.89 -9.35
N VAL A 42 -18.12 12.61 -9.19
CA VAL A 42 -17.87 11.98 -7.89
C VAL A 42 -16.41 11.55 -7.81
N LYS A 43 -15.72 11.91 -6.73
CA LYS A 43 -14.38 11.41 -6.42
C LYS A 43 -14.49 9.96 -5.99
N THR A 44 -13.77 9.07 -6.68
CA THR A 44 -13.75 7.64 -6.39
C THR A 44 -12.50 7.27 -5.61
N VAL A 45 -12.68 6.54 -4.52
CA VAL A 45 -11.60 6.08 -3.65
C VAL A 45 -11.63 4.56 -3.58
N ASP A 46 -10.54 3.93 -4.00
CA ASP A 46 -10.31 2.50 -3.78
C ASP A 46 -9.63 2.32 -2.43
N ILE A 47 -10.40 1.88 -1.42
CA ILE A 47 -9.90 1.68 -0.06
C ILE A 47 -9.16 0.34 0.13
N HIS A 48 -9.26 -0.58 -0.83
CA HIS A 48 -8.73 -1.93 -0.75
C HIS A 48 -7.67 -2.18 -1.84
N ALA A 49 -6.61 -1.40 -1.83
CA ALA A 49 -5.56 -1.46 -2.85
C ALA A 49 -4.29 -2.15 -2.32
N HIS A 50 -4.15 -3.45 -2.63
CA HIS A 50 -2.94 -4.19 -2.28
C HIS A 50 -1.71 -3.58 -2.93
N ALA A 51 -0.64 -3.40 -2.15
CA ALA A 51 0.62 -2.84 -2.62
C ALA A 51 1.82 -3.60 -2.03
N SER A 52 2.92 -3.55 -2.74
CA SER A 52 4.21 -4.05 -2.29
C SER A 52 5.35 -3.24 -2.90
N ILE A 53 6.52 -3.27 -2.29
CA ILE A 53 7.74 -2.66 -2.81
C ILE A 53 8.87 -3.69 -2.84
N LYS A 54 9.74 -3.55 -3.83
CA LYS A 54 10.80 -4.53 -4.08
C LYS A 54 11.88 -4.54 -3.00
N GLU A 55 12.14 -3.42 -2.38
CA GLU A 55 13.19 -3.23 -1.38
C GLU A 55 13.05 -4.15 -0.18
N VAL A 56 11.84 -4.63 0.10
CA VAL A 56 11.59 -5.62 1.17
C VAL A 56 12.33 -6.92 0.93
N GLU A 57 12.57 -7.32 -0.34
CA GLU A 57 13.38 -8.51 -0.67
C GLU A 57 14.76 -8.48 -0.02
N ASN A 58 15.39 -7.30 0.06
CA ASN A 58 16.73 -7.16 0.63
C ASN A 58 16.76 -7.44 2.14
N VAL A 59 15.65 -7.13 2.83
CA VAL A 59 15.53 -7.34 4.28
C VAL A 59 15.24 -8.79 4.60
N ILE A 60 14.41 -9.46 3.79
CA ILE A 60 13.99 -10.84 4.04
C ILE A 60 14.94 -11.90 3.41
N ASN A 61 15.92 -11.47 2.62
CA ASN A 61 16.88 -12.36 1.98
C ASN A 61 17.69 -13.14 3.04
N GLY A 62 17.80 -14.45 2.87
CA GLY A 62 18.47 -15.34 3.82
C GLY A 62 17.71 -15.60 5.13
N THR A 63 16.48 -15.12 5.26
CA THR A 63 15.61 -15.39 6.41
C THR A 63 14.57 -16.48 6.09
N PRO A 64 13.89 -17.07 7.08
CA PRO A 64 12.77 -17.99 6.83
C PRO A 64 11.59 -17.37 6.07
N LEU A 65 11.55 -16.05 5.93
CA LEU A 65 10.50 -15.31 5.22
C LEU A 65 10.92 -14.96 3.78
N GLU A 66 12.07 -15.40 3.33
CA GLU A 66 12.57 -15.13 1.98
C GLU A 66 11.55 -15.53 0.92
N ARG A 67 11.24 -14.57 0.07
CA ARG A 67 10.36 -14.74 -1.09
C ARG A 67 10.59 -13.64 -2.10
N ARG A 68 10.16 -13.86 -3.33
CA ARG A 68 10.09 -12.79 -4.32
C ARG A 68 8.90 -11.88 -4.08
N ILE A 69 9.16 -10.57 -4.11
CA ILE A 69 8.14 -9.51 -4.09
C ILE A 69 7.94 -9.01 -5.51
N GLY A 70 6.75 -9.18 -6.04
CA GLY A 70 6.47 -8.81 -7.44
C GLY A 70 5.02 -9.06 -7.84
N GLY A 71 4.77 -9.06 -9.15
CA GLY A 71 3.43 -9.24 -9.71
C GLY A 71 2.58 -7.97 -9.63
N PRO A 72 1.26 -8.07 -9.80
CA PRO A 72 0.36 -6.92 -9.98
C PRO A 72 0.24 -6.02 -8.75
N ARG A 73 0.79 -6.44 -7.60
CA ARG A 73 0.80 -5.64 -6.36
C ARG A 73 1.99 -4.71 -6.25
N LEU A 74 3.05 -4.94 -7.03
CA LEU A 74 4.22 -4.08 -7.01
C LEU A 74 3.84 -2.65 -7.42
N LEU A 75 4.35 -1.67 -6.66
CA LEU A 75 4.13 -0.26 -7.00
C LEU A 75 5.01 0.11 -8.18
N GLU A 76 4.37 0.24 -9.33
CA GLU A 76 4.96 0.63 -10.61
C GLU A 76 4.09 1.69 -11.31
N PRO A 77 4.66 2.51 -12.20
CA PRO A 77 3.90 3.56 -12.91
C PRO A 77 2.68 3.06 -13.68
N SER A 78 2.70 1.83 -14.19
CA SER A 78 1.57 1.17 -14.86
C SER A 78 0.30 1.10 -14.02
N ARG A 79 0.42 1.17 -12.67
CA ARG A 79 -0.73 1.24 -11.78
C ARG A 79 -1.58 2.49 -11.98
N LEU A 80 -0.95 3.61 -12.36
CA LEU A 80 -1.69 4.84 -12.68
C LEU A 80 -2.57 4.68 -13.92
N ASP A 81 -2.10 3.93 -14.91
CA ASP A 81 -2.87 3.66 -16.13
C ASP A 81 -4.12 2.84 -15.81
N LEU A 82 -3.99 1.80 -14.98
CA LEU A 82 -5.12 1.01 -14.51
C LEU A 82 -6.12 1.85 -13.69
N MET A 83 -5.62 2.72 -12.80
CA MET A 83 -6.48 3.63 -12.04
C MET A 83 -7.24 4.59 -12.95
N ASN A 84 -6.58 5.09 -14.01
CA ASN A 84 -7.21 5.97 -14.99
C ASN A 84 -8.31 5.22 -15.80
N GLU A 85 -8.03 4.02 -16.25
CA GLU A 85 -8.96 3.16 -16.97
C GLU A 85 -10.20 2.83 -16.12
N TRP A 86 -10.01 2.52 -14.85
CA TRP A 86 -11.10 2.13 -13.95
C TRP A 86 -11.82 3.32 -13.32
N GLY A 87 -11.32 4.53 -13.52
CA GLY A 87 -11.90 5.75 -12.96
C GLY A 87 -11.65 5.90 -11.47
N ILE A 88 -10.55 5.35 -10.96
CA ILE A 88 -10.12 5.48 -9.57
C ILE A 88 -9.33 6.78 -9.43
N ASP A 89 -9.81 7.69 -8.60
CA ASP A 89 -9.11 8.94 -8.31
C ASP A 89 -7.99 8.73 -7.31
N VAL A 90 -8.26 8.02 -6.22
CA VAL A 90 -7.32 7.77 -5.13
C VAL A 90 -7.34 6.30 -4.75
N SER A 91 -6.16 5.68 -4.63
CA SER A 91 -5.99 4.36 -4.04
C SER A 91 -5.39 4.47 -2.64
N VAL A 92 -6.01 3.81 -1.68
CA VAL A 92 -5.48 3.64 -0.32
C VAL A 92 -4.67 2.36 -0.30
N ILE A 93 -3.36 2.50 -0.41
CA ILE A 93 -2.43 1.36 -0.52
C ILE A 93 -2.08 0.78 0.85
N SER A 94 -1.99 -0.53 0.92
CA SER A 94 -1.54 -1.29 2.09
C SER A 94 -0.88 -2.60 1.67
N ALA A 95 0.02 -3.12 2.50
CA ALA A 95 0.73 -4.36 2.20
C ALA A 95 -0.08 -5.62 2.59
N ASN A 96 -1.39 -5.60 2.36
CA ASN A 96 -2.26 -6.74 2.63
C ASN A 96 -1.69 -8.02 2.04
N GLN A 97 -1.77 -9.11 2.83
CA GLN A 97 -1.14 -10.42 2.69
C GLN A 97 0.34 -10.47 3.10
N TYR A 98 0.97 -9.36 3.41
CA TYR A 98 2.32 -9.30 3.95
C TYR A 98 2.30 -8.59 5.30
N TRP A 99 1.66 -9.22 6.32
CA TRP A 99 1.70 -8.69 7.69
C TRP A 99 2.94 -9.12 8.46
N TRP A 100 3.69 -10.05 7.93
CA TRP A 100 4.99 -10.50 8.48
C TRP A 100 4.91 -11.03 9.92
N TYR A 101 3.75 -11.55 10.34
CA TYR A 101 3.50 -11.99 11.71
C TYR A 101 4.40 -13.14 12.18
N ARG A 102 5.09 -13.83 11.28
CA ARG A 102 6.10 -14.86 11.59
C ARG A 102 7.51 -14.30 11.74
N ALA A 103 7.72 -13.02 11.53
CA ALA A 103 9.00 -12.38 11.76
C ALA A 103 9.25 -12.27 13.28
N ASP A 104 10.51 -12.44 13.69
CA ASP A 104 10.94 -12.02 15.02
C ASP A 104 10.89 -10.48 15.15
N TYR A 105 11.19 -9.98 16.34
CA TYR A 105 11.03 -8.57 16.66
C TYR A 105 11.87 -7.65 15.76
N ASP A 106 13.17 -7.95 15.60
CA ASP A 106 14.07 -7.10 14.82
C ASP A 106 13.74 -7.16 13.33
N LEU A 107 13.49 -8.34 12.80
CA LEU A 107 13.12 -8.54 11.41
C LEU A 107 11.77 -7.85 11.09
N ALA A 108 10.77 -7.99 11.98
CA ALA A 108 9.48 -7.32 11.80
C ALA A 108 9.61 -5.79 11.80
N ARG A 109 10.40 -5.25 12.73
CA ARG A 109 10.70 -3.81 12.78
C ARG A 109 11.31 -3.32 11.47
N ASP A 110 12.33 -4.02 10.99
CA ASP A 110 13.10 -3.59 9.82
C ASP A 110 12.29 -3.74 8.52
N ILE A 111 11.51 -4.82 8.38
CA ILE A 111 10.62 -5.00 7.23
C ILE A 111 9.58 -3.88 7.15
N ILE A 112 8.86 -3.63 8.25
CA ILE A 112 7.80 -2.63 8.26
C ILE A 112 8.37 -1.24 7.97
N ARG A 113 9.51 -0.91 8.54
CA ARG A 113 10.18 0.36 8.28
C ARG A 113 10.51 0.54 6.79
N VAL A 114 11.17 -0.43 6.15
CA VAL A 114 11.53 -0.36 4.73
C VAL A 114 10.28 -0.27 3.85
N GLN A 115 9.25 -1.04 4.19
CA GLN A 115 7.97 -1.05 3.48
C GLN A 115 7.29 0.32 3.54
N ASP A 116 7.15 0.88 4.74
CA ASP A 116 6.46 2.15 4.96
C ASP A 116 7.23 3.33 4.35
N GLU A 117 8.55 3.37 4.49
CA GLU A 117 9.37 4.38 3.81
C GLU A 117 9.25 4.27 2.27
N GLY A 118 9.12 3.06 1.74
CA GLY A 118 8.86 2.84 0.30
C GLY A 118 7.50 3.36 -0.13
N PHE A 119 6.46 3.10 0.65
CA PHE A 119 5.13 3.65 0.39
C PHE A 119 5.10 5.17 0.52
N ALA A 120 5.80 5.74 1.51
CA ALA A 120 5.90 7.19 1.68
C ALA A 120 6.51 7.86 0.45
N ARG A 121 7.64 7.32 -0.08
CA ARG A 121 8.25 7.83 -1.34
C ARG A 121 7.28 7.75 -2.53
N TRP A 122 6.45 6.70 -2.58
CA TRP A 122 5.45 6.55 -3.63
C TRP A 122 4.31 7.58 -3.50
N VAL A 123 3.80 7.80 -2.29
CA VAL A 123 2.78 8.82 -2.00
C VAL A 123 3.32 10.22 -2.28
N GLU A 124 4.55 10.53 -1.86
CA GLU A 124 5.21 11.80 -2.16
C GLU A 124 5.31 12.07 -3.67
N ARG A 125 5.60 11.04 -4.44
CA ARG A 125 5.67 11.16 -5.92
C ARG A 125 4.32 11.38 -6.58
N TYR A 126 3.24 10.89 -5.97
CA TYR A 126 1.88 10.95 -6.53
C TYR A 126 0.84 11.32 -5.46
N PRO A 127 0.95 12.50 -4.83
CA PRO A 127 0.19 12.84 -3.61
C PRO A 127 -1.33 12.93 -3.84
N ASP A 128 -1.77 13.23 -5.07
CA ASP A 128 -3.20 13.32 -5.42
C ASP A 128 -3.81 11.96 -5.79
N ARG A 129 -2.99 10.90 -5.86
CA ARG A 129 -3.41 9.59 -6.36
C ARG A 129 -3.33 8.49 -5.30
N PHE A 130 -2.50 8.64 -4.28
CA PHE A 130 -2.28 7.59 -3.29
C PHE A 130 -2.33 8.13 -1.86
N VAL A 131 -2.86 7.28 -1.01
CA VAL A 131 -2.81 7.38 0.45
C VAL A 131 -2.30 6.04 0.96
N ALA A 132 -1.52 6.02 2.03
CA ALA A 132 -0.98 4.77 2.57
C ALA A 132 -1.51 4.47 3.97
N LEU A 133 -1.63 3.17 4.25
CA LEU A 133 -1.80 2.59 5.57
C LEU A 133 -0.56 1.76 5.90
N THR A 134 -0.07 1.84 7.13
CA THR A 134 0.99 0.94 7.60
C THR A 134 0.43 -0.45 7.86
N SER A 135 1.27 -1.48 7.68
CA SER A 135 0.91 -2.87 8.04
C SER A 135 1.81 -3.28 9.20
N VAL A 136 1.37 -2.97 10.40
CA VAL A 136 2.15 -3.08 11.63
C VAL A 136 2.46 -4.52 12.05
N ALA A 137 3.54 -4.70 12.82
CA ALA A 137 3.94 -5.98 13.41
C ALA A 137 3.10 -6.30 14.65
N LEU A 138 1.81 -6.63 14.44
CA LEU A 138 0.83 -6.77 15.52
C LEU A 138 1.11 -7.93 16.49
N GLN A 139 1.97 -8.90 16.13
CA GLN A 139 2.48 -9.92 17.05
C GLN A 139 3.29 -9.32 18.22
N PHE A 140 3.73 -8.06 18.10
CA PHE A 140 4.40 -7.24 19.11
C PHE A 140 3.62 -5.93 19.28
N PRO A 141 2.57 -5.89 20.12
CA PRO A 141 1.62 -4.77 20.14
C PRO A 141 2.23 -3.42 20.50
N GLU A 142 3.26 -3.38 21.34
CA GLU A 142 4.00 -2.16 21.66
C GLU A 142 4.77 -1.64 20.45
N LEU A 143 5.47 -2.52 19.73
CA LEU A 143 6.14 -2.18 18.48
C LEU A 143 5.13 -1.72 17.43
N ALA A 144 3.98 -2.38 17.35
CA ALA A 144 2.90 -1.99 16.44
C ALA A 144 2.37 -0.58 16.73
N ALA A 145 2.26 -0.21 17.99
CA ALA A 145 1.90 1.15 18.42
C ALA A 145 2.95 2.19 17.98
N GLU A 146 4.24 1.89 18.19
CA GLU A 146 5.35 2.75 17.76
C GLU A 146 5.38 2.91 16.23
N GLN A 147 5.19 1.82 15.49
CA GLN A 147 5.13 1.82 14.02
C GLN A 147 3.96 2.65 13.50
N LEU A 148 2.78 2.52 14.11
CA LEU A 148 1.62 3.32 13.76
C LEU A 148 1.88 4.82 14.00
N GLU A 149 2.44 5.17 15.16
CA GLU A 149 2.78 6.56 15.48
C GLU A 149 3.77 7.14 14.47
N TYR A 150 4.84 6.42 14.16
CA TYR A 150 5.83 6.83 13.16
C TYR A 150 5.20 7.01 11.78
N ALA A 151 4.40 6.05 11.33
CA ALA A 151 3.74 6.12 10.03
C ALA A 151 2.80 7.32 9.92
N VAL A 152 2.03 7.61 10.96
CA VAL A 152 1.06 8.72 10.96
C VAL A 152 1.75 10.07 11.12
N LYS A 153 2.60 10.21 12.16
CA LYS A 153 3.20 11.52 12.50
C LYS A 153 4.36 11.92 11.60
N THR A 154 5.14 10.93 11.11
CA THR A 154 6.35 11.19 10.33
C THR A 154 6.14 10.99 8.84
N LEU A 155 5.47 9.91 8.42
CA LEU A 155 5.27 9.58 7.01
C LEU A 155 3.94 10.10 6.44
N GLY A 156 3.04 10.63 7.27
CA GLY A 156 1.75 11.20 6.87
C GLY A 156 0.69 10.16 6.47
N PHE A 157 0.87 8.91 6.88
CA PHE A 157 -0.11 7.85 6.64
C PHE A 157 -1.43 8.12 7.34
N LYS A 158 -2.50 7.46 6.88
CA LYS A 158 -3.85 7.74 7.37
C LYS A 158 -4.41 6.65 8.28
N GLY A 159 -3.58 5.74 8.74
CA GLY A 159 -3.96 4.67 9.64
C GLY A 159 -3.16 3.39 9.40
N ALA A 160 -3.69 2.27 9.88
CA ALA A 160 -3.10 0.95 9.73
C ALA A 160 -3.98 -0.01 8.94
N SER A 161 -3.35 -1.07 8.42
CA SER A 161 -4.02 -2.26 7.91
C SER A 161 -3.48 -3.49 8.63
N ILE A 162 -4.38 -4.31 9.16
CA ILE A 162 -4.06 -5.53 9.91
C ILE A 162 -4.76 -6.75 9.33
N GLY A 163 -4.22 -7.94 9.62
CA GLY A 163 -4.89 -9.22 9.33
C GLY A 163 -6.06 -9.49 10.27
N GLY A 164 -6.95 -10.38 9.88
CA GLY A 164 -8.08 -10.81 10.72
C GLY A 164 -7.64 -11.65 11.93
N HIS A 165 -6.42 -12.16 11.91
CA HIS A 165 -5.78 -12.82 13.06
C HIS A 165 -4.26 -12.69 12.98
N VAL A 166 -3.59 -12.83 14.13
CA VAL A 166 -2.14 -12.92 14.27
C VAL A 166 -1.79 -14.36 14.56
N GLU A 167 -1.35 -15.13 13.55
CA GLU A 167 -1.04 -16.56 13.65
C GLU A 167 -2.15 -17.37 14.36
N GLY A 168 -3.41 -17.10 14.04
CA GLY A 168 -4.59 -17.75 14.61
C GLY A 168 -5.20 -17.05 15.84
N GLU A 169 -4.51 -16.10 16.45
CA GLU A 169 -5.02 -15.32 17.59
C GLU A 169 -5.78 -14.09 17.10
N VAL A 170 -7.00 -13.93 17.57
CA VAL A 170 -7.82 -12.74 17.27
C VAL A 170 -7.27 -11.53 18.04
N PRO A 171 -7.01 -10.38 17.41
CA PRO A 171 -6.43 -9.22 18.07
C PRO A 171 -7.46 -8.43 18.89
N ALA A 172 -8.27 -9.12 19.70
CA ALA A 172 -9.33 -8.57 20.54
C ALA A 172 -9.02 -8.61 22.04
N SER A 173 -7.98 -9.34 22.45
CA SER A 173 -7.59 -9.44 23.87
C SER A 173 -6.84 -8.21 24.36
N GLU A 174 -6.76 -8.01 25.68
CA GLU A 174 -6.02 -6.91 26.33
C GLU A 174 -4.54 -6.85 25.93
N LYS A 175 -3.97 -7.95 25.47
CA LYS A 175 -2.62 -8.00 24.90
C LYS A 175 -2.40 -6.96 23.77
N TYR A 176 -3.45 -6.67 22.99
CA TYR A 176 -3.38 -5.77 21.84
C TYR A 176 -3.77 -4.32 22.18
N ASP A 177 -4.12 -4.05 23.44
CA ASP A 177 -4.54 -2.71 23.87
C ASP A 177 -3.50 -1.61 23.58
N PRO A 178 -2.16 -1.84 23.68
CA PRO A 178 -1.18 -0.82 23.29
C PRO A 178 -1.37 -0.31 21.86
N PHE A 179 -1.67 -1.20 20.92
CA PHE A 179 -1.93 -0.82 19.53
C PHE A 179 -3.28 -0.10 19.36
N TRP A 180 -4.35 -0.62 20.01
CA TRP A 180 -5.68 -0.02 19.92
C TRP A 180 -5.74 1.36 20.55
N ALA A 181 -5.15 1.52 21.73
CA ALA A 181 -5.03 2.81 22.41
C ALA A 181 -4.27 3.84 21.56
N LYS A 182 -3.21 3.41 20.84
CA LYS A 182 -2.48 4.29 19.94
C LYS A 182 -3.31 4.68 18.72
N ALA A 183 -4.10 3.79 18.16
CA ALA A 183 -4.98 4.11 17.04
C ALA A 183 -6.06 5.13 17.45
N GLU A 184 -6.61 4.98 18.66
CA GLU A 184 -7.55 5.94 19.26
C GLU A 184 -6.87 7.30 19.53
N GLU A 185 -5.70 7.32 20.18
CA GLU A 185 -4.92 8.54 20.45
C GLU A 185 -4.66 9.35 19.18
N LEU A 186 -4.37 8.66 18.08
CA LEU A 186 -4.06 9.28 16.79
C LEU A 186 -5.31 9.63 15.97
N ASP A 187 -6.49 9.21 16.41
CA ASP A 187 -7.77 9.35 15.70
C ASP A 187 -7.71 8.85 14.24
N VAL A 188 -7.18 7.64 14.06
CA VAL A 188 -6.97 7.06 12.73
C VAL A 188 -7.71 5.72 12.55
N PRO A 189 -8.22 5.44 11.34
CA PRO A 189 -8.86 4.17 11.05
C PRO A 189 -7.86 3.01 11.01
N VAL A 190 -8.35 1.83 11.41
CA VAL A 190 -7.66 0.54 11.22
C VAL A 190 -8.46 -0.29 10.21
N PHE A 191 -7.87 -0.54 9.05
CA PHE A 191 -8.47 -1.37 8.01
C PHE A 191 -8.14 -2.84 8.28
N MET A 192 -9.16 -3.63 8.60
CA MET A 192 -9.01 -5.07 8.81
C MET A 192 -9.24 -5.83 7.51
N HIS A 193 -8.23 -6.59 7.10
CA HIS A 193 -8.30 -7.44 5.92
C HIS A 193 -8.25 -8.90 6.34
N PRO A 194 -9.14 -9.76 5.84
CA PRO A 194 -9.12 -11.17 6.19
C PRO A 194 -7.80 -11.84 5.79
N ALA A 195 -7.29 -12.70 6.66
CA ALA A 195 -6.05 -13.44 6.51
C ALA A 195 -6.29 -14.92 6.16
N ASN A 196 -7.48 -15.32 5.93
CA ASN A 196 -8.14 -16.61 5.76
C ASN A 196 -8.76 -17.12 7.10
N ALA A 197 -9.76 -17.94 7.05
CA ALA A 197 -10.52 -18.33 8.25
C ALA A 197 -9.90 -19.53 9.02
N VAL A 198 -8.57 -19.68 9.05
CA VAL A 198 -7.88 -20.84 9.64
C VAL A 198 -8.14 -21.04 11.12
N ASN A 199 -8.46 -19.97 11.84
CA ASN A 199 -8.77 -20.00 13.26
C ASN A 199 -10.25 -20.33 13.57
N ILE A 200 -11.08 -20.45 12.54
CA ILE A 200 -12.54 -20.65 12.69
C ILE A 200 -13.02 -21.88 11.91
N VAL A 201 -12.50 -22.09 10.72
CA VAL A 201 -12.92 -23.17 9.85
C VAL A 201 -11.89 -24.29 9.92
N LYS A 202 -12.39 -25.53 10.05
CA LYS A 202 -11.52 -26.71 10.06
C LYS A 202 -10.68 -26.77 8.79
N GLU A 203 -9.45 -27.22 8.92
CA GLU A 203 -8.52 -27.45 7.80
C GLU A 203 -9.20 -28.25 6.69
N GLY A 204 -9.06 -27.82 5.44
CA GLY A 204 -9.73 -28.40 4.28
C GLY A 204 -11.20 -28.02 4.12
N GLY A 205 -11.82 -27.38 5.11
CA GLY A 205 -13.24 -27.01 5.07
C GLY A 205 -13.61 -25.97 4.00
N LEU A 206 -12.61 -25.28 3.45
CA LEU A 206 -12.77 -24.29 2.38
C LEU A 206 -12.10 -24.72 1.05
N ASP A 207 -11.58 -25.96 0.99
CA ASP A 207 -10.87 -26.51 -0.17
C ASP A 207 -11.86 -27.05 -1.21
N PHE A 208 -12.59 -26.14 -1.86
CA PHE A 208 -13.53 -26.49 -2.91
C PHE A 208 -13.29 -25.64 -4.17
N SER A 209 -13.80 -26.15 -5.31
CA SER A 209 -13.84 -25.37 -6.54
C SER A 209 -14.65 -24.07 -6.35
N GLY A 210 -14.23 -22.98 -7.01
CA GLY A 210 -14.95 -21.71 -6.98
C GLY A 210 -14.48 -20.71 -5.91
N ASP A 211 -13.23 -20.85 -5.43
CA ASP A 211 -12.62 -19.87 -4.51
C ASP A 211 -13.42 -19.64 -3.21
N LEU A 212 -13.88 -20.75 -2.61
CA LEU A 212 -14.72 -20.73 -1.41
C LEU A 212 -14.04 -20.02 -0.22
N GLY A 213 -12.72 -20.10 -0.11
CA GLY A 213 -11.94 -19.38 0.88
C GLY A 213 -12.14 -17.87 0.77
N ASN A 214 -12.09 -17.33 -0.44
CA ASN A 214 -12.29 -15.90 -0.68
C ASN A 214 -13.76 -15.50 -0.58
N ILE A 215 -14.67 -16.29 -1.14
CA ILE A 215 -16.10 -15.94 -1.20
C ILE A 215 -16.79 -16.07 0.15
N VAL A 216 -16.50 -17.13 0.91
CA VAL A 216 -17.14 -17.45 2.20
C VAL A 216 -16.19 -17.23 3.37
N GLY A 217 -14.98 -17.82 3.31
CA GLY A 217 -14.03 -17.81 4.42
C GLY A 217 -13.69 -16.41 4.91
N ASN A 218 -13.36 -15.50 4.00
CA ASN A 218 -13.05 -14.11 4.33
C ASN A 218 -14.21 -13.38 5.02
N ARG A 219 -15.46 -13.67 4.64
CA ARG A 219 -16.66 -13.05 5.26
C ARG A 219 -16.91 -13.60 6.66
N VAL A 220 -16.74 -14.91 6.82
CA VAL A 220 -16.87 -15.59 8.12
C VAL A 220 -15.81 -15.07 9.08
N GLU A 221 -14.56 -14.95 8.65
CA GLU A 221 -13.47 -14.40 9.47
C GLU A 221 -13.77 -12.97 9.92
N THR A 222 -14.14 -12.09 9.00
CA THR A 222 -14.45 -10.69 9.32
C THR A 222 -15.62 -10.58 10.29
N GLY A 223 -16.69 -11.36 10.07
CA GLY A 223 -17.85 -11.38 10.98
C GLY A 223 -17.49 -11.90 12.37
N PHE A 224 -16.68 -12.96 12.45
CA PHE A 224 -16.19 -13.51 13.71
C PHE A 224 -15.30 -12.51 14.46
N LEU A 225 -14.33 -11.90 13.79
CA LEU A 225 -13.45 -10.90 14.36
C LEU A 225 -14.23 -9.72 14.95
N LEU A 226 -15.18 -9.16 14.20
CA LEU A 226 -16.01 -8.06 14.68
C LEU A 226 -16.85 -8.46 15.91
N SER A 227 -17.39 -9.68 15.89
CA SER A 227 -18.14 -10.22 17.05
C SER A 227 -17.24 -10.33 18.28
N ARG A 228 -15.98 -10.75 18.13
CA ARG A 228 -15.02 -10.83 19.23
C ARG A 228 -14.69 -9.44 19.78
N PHE A 229 -14.49 -8.43 18.96
CA PHE A 229 -14.25 -7.06 19.41
C PHE A 229 -15.40 -6.51 20.26
N ILE A 230 -16.65 -6.84 19.89
CA ILE A 230 -17.83 -6.45 20.67
C ILE A 230 -17.91 -7.24 21.98
N LEU A 231 -17.81 -8.58 21.90
CA LEU A 231 -18.05 -9.46 23.05
C LEU A 231 -16.89 -9.48 24.05
N ASP A 232 -15.66 -9.28 23.58
CA ASP A 232 -14.47 -9.22 24.44
C ASP A 232 -14.24 -7.80 24.99
N GLY A 233 -15.11 -6.84 24.67
CA GLY A 233 -15.05 -5.47 25.19
C GLY A 233 -13.89 -4.63 24.64
N THR A 234 -13.34 -4.98 23.48
CA THR A 234 -12.24 -4.21 22.84
C THR A 234 -12.67 -2.78 22.53
N PHE A 235 -13.93 -2.59 22.12
CA PHE A 235 -14.49 -1.26 21.84
C PHE A 235 -14.84 -0.45 23.10
N ASP A 236 -14.85 -1.09 24.25
CA ASP A 236 -15.18 -0.44 25.53
C ASP A 236 -13.92 -0.01 26.30
N ARG A 237 -12.77 -0.51 25.91
CA ARG A 237 -11.44 -0.17 26.47
C ARG A 237 -10.74 0.89 25.66
#